data_cf5c77c0a6b6b7f8a399bad754c8f9c1
#
_entry.id   cf5c77c0a6b6b7f8a399bad754c8f9c1
#
_cell.length_a   1.000
_cell.length_b   1.000
_cell.length_c   1.000
_cell.angle_alpha   90.00
_cell.angle_beta   90.00
_cell.angle_gamma   90.00
#
_symmetry.space_group_name_H-M   'P 1'
#
loop_
_entity.id
_entity.type
_entity.pdbx_description
1 polymer ?
#
loop_
_entity_poly.entity_id
_entity_poly.type
_entity_poly.pdbx_seq_one_letter_code
_entity_poly.pdbx_strand_id
1 'polypeptide(L)'
;MTPETGLIKGPDRKQRCWWGADSEDYRAYHDDEWGQPVADDQRLFEKICLEGFQAGLSWLTILRKRENFRRAFRNFDFHKVARFAQRDVDRLLQDAGIVRHRGKIESTINNAKRARELEKEFGSLAAYFWQFEPPKGERPAHLDRAALSSLAKTPTSIALSKDLKKRGWSFVGPTTAYAFMQAMGLVNDHLEGCHARRRIATARGAFSPPSKA
;
A
#
# COMPACT_ATOMS: atom_id res chain seq x y z
N MET A 1 21.22 11.60 14.96
CA MET A 1 21.57 10.32 14.25
C MET A 1 20.52 9.29 14.60
N THR A 2 19.97 8.56 13.61
CA THR A 2 19.04 7.46 13.86
C THR A 2 19.82 6.28 14.44
N PRO A 3 19.37 5.65 15.54
CA PRO A 3 20.05 4.48 16.12
C PRO A 3 20.24 3.34 15.10
N GLU A 4 21.26 2.53 15.25
CA GLU A 4 21.52 1.37 14.39
C GLU A 4 20.32 0.40 14.34
N THR A 5 19.62 0.24 15.47
CA THR A 5 18.40 -0.54 15.56
C THR A 5 17.27 -0.03 14.65
N GLY A 6 17.32 1.23 14.23
CA GLY A 6 16.25 1.88 13.49
C GLY A 6 14.99 2.19 14.31
N LEU A 7 15.07 2.06 15.64
CA LEU A 7 13.96 2.38 16.53
C LEU A 7 14.12 3.79 17.12
N ILE A 8 13.06 4.56 17.11
CA ILE A 8 12.98 5.89 17.72
C ILE A 8 11.89 5.88 18.79
N LYS A 9 12.23 6.41 19.96
CA LYS A 9 11.29 6.59 21.08
C LYS A 9 10.52 7.89 20.88
N GLY A 10 9.21 7.79 20.75
CA GLY A 10 8.31 8.93 20.63
C GLY A 10 8.07 9.65 21.96
N PRO A 11 7.36 10.79 21.94
CA PRO A 11 7.02 11.55 23.16
C PRO A 11 6.14 10.75 24.13
N ASP A 12 5.37 9.81 23.63
CA ASP A 12 4.55 8.84 24.39
C ASP A 12 5.35 7.63 24.91
N ARG A 13 6.67 7.68 24.81
CA ARG A 13 7.63 6.64 25.21
C ARG A 13 7.56 5.33 24.42
N LYS A 14 6.72 5.22 23.38
CA LYS A 14 6.66 4.02 22.50
C LYS A 14 7.81 4.02 21.50
N GLN A 15 8.37 2.84 21.27
CA GLN A 15 9.39 2.65 20.23
C GLN A 15 8.71 2.38 18.89
N ARG A 16 9.11 3.12 17.86
CA ARG A 16 8.61 3.01 16.49
C ARG A 16 9.73 2.82 15.49
N CYS A 17 9.42 2.26 14.34
CA CYS A 17 10.31 2.30 13.19
C CYS A 17 10.67 3.76 12.89
N TRP A 18 11.92 4.03 12.52
CA TRP A 18 12.46 5.41 12.35
C TRP A 18 11.59 6.32 11.48
N TRP A 19 11.05 5.79 10.38
CA TRP A 19 10.21 6.55 9.46
C TRP A 19 8.84 6.92 10.04
N GLY A 20 8.32 6.14 10.96
CA GLY A 20 7.02 6.36 11.60
C GLY A 20 7.07 7.31 12.80
N ALA A 21 8.24 7.87 13.14
CA ALA A 21 8.40 8.71 14.34
C ALA A 21 8.37 10.23 14.06
N ASP A 22 8.60 10.64 12.79
CA ASP A 22 8.91 12.03 12.44
C ASP A 22 7.75 13.00 12.65
N SER A 23 6.53 12.65 12.32
CA SER A 23 5.38 13.54 12.40
C SER A 23 4.16 12.84 12.98
N GLU A 24 3.16 13.61 13.40
CA GLU A 24 1.90 13.08 13.90
C GLU A 24 1.18 12.23 12.84
N ASP A 25 1.13 12.71 11.60
CA ASP A 25 0.54 11.96 10.47
C ASP A 25 1.21 10.60 10.28
N TYR A 26 2.56 10.56 10.32
CA TYR A 26 3.30 9.31 10.19
C TYR A 26 3.11 8.41 11.39
N ARG A 27 3.06 8.95 12.61
CA ARG A 27 2.82 8.14 13.82
C ARG A 27 1.46 7.46 13.77
N ALA A 28 0.41 8.20 13.44
CA ALA A 28 -0.93 7.64 13.32
C ALA A 28 -0.98 6.56 12.23
N TYR A 29 -0.44 6.83 11.05
CA TYR A 29 -0.39 5.86 9.97
C TYR A 29 0.41 4.60 10.35
N HIS A 30 1.61 4.76 10.93
CA HIS A 30 2.46 3.66 11.37
C HIS A 30 1.79 2.81 12.45
N ASP A 31 1.19 3.47 13.45
CA ASP A 31 0.61 2.77 14.59
C ASP A 31 -0.69 2.06 14.23
N ASP A 32 -1.56 2.68 13.45
CA ASP A 32 -2.95 2.25 13.34
C ASP A 32 -3.31 1.60 12.00
N GLU A 33 -2.53 1.85 10.93
CA GLU A 33 -2.87 1.38 9.60
C GLU A 33 -1.82 0.44 9.00
N TRP A 34 -0.54 0.83 9.02
CA TRP A 34 0.51 0.10 8.29
C TRP A 34 0.74 -1.30 8.85
N GLY A 35 0.68 -2.29 7.95
CA GLY A 35 0.86 -3.71 8.30
C GLY A 35 -0.41 -4.42 8.78
N GLN A 36 -1.51 -3.69 8.99
CA GLN A 36 -2.81 -4.33 9.29
C GLN A 36 -3.29 -5.15 8.09
N PRO A 37 -3.73 -6.41 8.30
CA PRO A 37 -4.30 -7.21 7.22
C PRO A 37 -5.62 -6.60 6.75
N VAL A 38 -5.76 -6.40 5.45
CA VAL A 38 -6.92 -5.76 4.82
C VAL A 38 -7.55 -6.69 3.78
N ALA A 39 -8.86 -6.90 3.89
CA ALA A 39 -9.68 -7.63 2.92
C ALA A 39 -10.73 -6.75 2.23
N ASP A 40 -10.80 -5.46 2.55
CA ASP A 40 -11.70 -4.53 1.89
C ASP A 40 -11.14 -4.14 0.51
N ASP A 41 -11.86 -4.48 -0.54
CA ASP A 41 -11.45 -4.30 -1.93
C ASP A 41 -11.22 -2.83 -2.30
N GLN A 42 -12.04 -1.94 -1.76
CA GLN A 42 -11.92 -0.50 -2.01
C GLN A 42 -10.65 0.06 -1.38
N ARG A 43 -10.32 -0.37 -0.16
CA ARG A 43 -9.06 0.01 0.50
C ARG A 43 -7.84 -0.58 -0.20
N LEU A 44 -7.91 -1.82 -0.68
CA LEU A 44 -6.85 -2.44 -1.47
C LEU A 44 -6.63 -1.66 -2.77
N PHE A 45 -7.70 -1.30 -3.47
CA PHE A 45 -7.61 -0.50 -4.68
C PHE A 45 -7.09 0.92 -4.41
N GLU A 46 -7.60 1.60 -3.37
CA GLU A 46 -7.06 2.89 -2.91
C GLU A 46 -5.55 2.80 -2.72
N LYS A 47 -5.11 1.82 -1.95
CA LYS A 47 -3.71 1.74 -1.55
C LYS A 47 -2.77 1.48 -2.74
N ILE A 48 -3.07 0.53 -3.61
CA ILE A 48 -2.22 0.27 -4.77
C ILE A 48 -2.12 1.49 -5.71
N CYS A 49 -3.21 2.26 -5.85
CA CYS A 49 -3.21 3.50 -6.64
C CYS A 49 -2.38 4.60 -5.96
N LEU A 50 -2.52 4.78 -4.64
CA LEU A 50 -1.75 5.78 -3.89
C LEU A 50 -0.25 5.46 -3.88
N GLU A 51 0.15 4.20 -3.82
CA GLU A 51 1.55 3.78 -3.99
C GLU A 51 2.05 4.10 -5.42
N GLY A 52 1.20 3.97 -6.42
CA GLY A 52 1.52 4.42 -7.78
C GLY A 52 1.70 5.94 -7.86
N PHE A 53 0.86 6.72 -7.16
CA PHE A 53 1.02 8.18 -7.06
C PHE A 53 2.28 8.59 -6.31
N GLN A 54 2.75 7.78 -5.37
CA GLN A 54 3.98 8.05 -4.62
C GLN A 54 5.24 8.02 -5.49
N ALA A 55 5.25 7.31 -6.61
CA ALA A 55 6.45 7.21 -7.45
C ALA A 55 7.08 8.58 -7.74
N GLY A 56 8.33 8.79 -7.28
CA GLY A 56 9.05 10.06 -7.35
C GLY A 56 8.69 11.09 -6.27
N LEU A 57 7.89 10.72 -5.26
CA LEU A 57 7.46 11.59 -4.16
C LEU A 57 7.64 10.89 -2.81
N SER A 58 7.51 11.64 -1.70
CA SER A 58 7.46 11.04 -0.37
C SER A 58 6.06 10.50 -0.05
N TRP A 59 6.00 9.41 0.74
CA TRP A 59 4.72 8.91 1.24
C TRP A 59 3.97 9.96 2.07
N LEU A 60 4.66 10.77 2.85
CA LEU A 60 4.04 11.84 3.62
C LEU A 60 3.26 12.83 2.73
N THR A 61 3.78 13.15 1.55
CA THR A 61 3.07 13.98 0.58
C THR A 61 1.74 13.35 0.15
N ILE A 62 1.74 12.05 -0.11
CA ILE A 62 0.53 11.31 -0.50
C ILE A 62 -0.43 11.19 0.69
N LEU A 63 0.08 10.84 1.86
CA LEU A 63 -0.70 10.68 3.09
C LEU A 63 -1.49 11.96 3.44
N ARG A 64 -0.83 13.11 3.39
CA ARG A 64 -1.47 14.42 3.63
C ARG A 64 -2.51 14.82 2.59
N LYS A 65 -2.39 14.29 1.38
CA LYS A 65 -3.35 14.52 0.29
C LYS A 65 -4.44 13.42 0.20
N ARG A 66 -4.38 12.38 1.05
CA ARG A 66 -5.23 11.19 0.92
C ARG A 66 -6.73 11.51 0.89
N GLU A 67 -7.20 12.39 1.76
CA GLU A 67 -8.61 12.78 1.78
C GLU A 67 -9.03 13.55 0.50
N ASN A 68 -8.11 14.33 -0.07
CA ASN A 68 -8.36 14.97 -1.35
C ASN A 68 -8.43 13.93 -2.48
N PHE A 69 -7.52 12.95 -2.47
CA PHE A 69 -7.57 11.83 -3.41
C PHE A 69 -8.88 11.05 -3.30
N ARG A 70 -9.35 10.75 -2.07
CA ARG A 70 -10.64 10.08 -1.85
C ARG A 70 -11.79 10.86 -2.47
N ARG A 71 -11.88 12.17 -2.22
CA ARG A 71 -12.90 13.02 -2.84
C ARG A 71 -12.78 13.04 -4.35
N ALA A 72 -11.58 13.22 -4.88
CA ALA A 72 -11.29 13.32 -6.31
C ALA A 72 -11.65 12.05 -7.08
N PHE A 73 -11.36 10.87 -6.50
CA PHE A 73 -11.55 9.55 -7.09
C PHE A 73 -12.75 8.77 -6.51
N ARG A 74 -13.80 9.48 -5.98
CA ARG A 74 -15.04 8.84 -5.50
C ARG A 74 -14.79 7.76 -4.45
N ASN A 75 -13.95 8.05 -3.46
CA ASN A 75 -13.46 7.13 -2.41
C ASN A 75 -12.79 5.87 -2.97
N PHE A 76 -12.19 5.96 -4.16
CA PHE A 76 -11.59 4.82 -4.87
C PHE A 76 -12.57 3.65 -5.10
N ASP A 77 -13.87 3.95 -5.21
CA ASP A 77 -14.84 3.00 -5.75
C ASP A 77 -14.47 2.70 -7.20
N PHE A 78 -13.82 1.56 -7.43
CA PHE A 78 -13.27 1.23 -8.75
C PHE A 78 -14.37 0.99 -9.79
N HIS A 79 -15.61 0.69 -9.41
CA HIS A 79 -16.74 0.64 -10.34
C HIS A 79 -17.09 2.04 -10.87
N LYS A 80 -16.99 3.08 -10.01
CA LYS A 80 -17.23 4.47 -10.40
C LYS A 80 -16.03 5.04 -11.16
N VAL A 81 -14.80 4.81 -10.65
CA VAL A 81 -13.56 5.31 -11.27
C VAL A 81 -13.37 4.73 -12.68
N ALA A 82 -13.71 3.45 -12.90
CA ALA A 82 -13.64 2.81 -14.22
C ALA A 82 -14.50 3.49 -15.31
N ARG A 83 -15.48 4.31 -14.89
CA ARG A 83 -16.37 5.07 -15.80
C ARG A 83 -15.89 6.50 -16.06
N PHE A 84 -14.78 6.92 -15.46
CA PHE A 84 -14.24 8.25 -15.69
C PHE A 84 -13.85 8.39 -17.15
N ALA A 85 -14.19 9.57 -17.73
CA ALA A 85 -13.94 9.93 -19.10
C ALA A 85 -12.92 11.10 -19.17
N GLN A 86 -12.63 11.60 -20.37
CA GLN A 86 -11.68 12.69 -20.58
C GLN A 86 -12.00 13.92 -19.71
N ARG A 87 -13.26 14.29 -19.57
CA ARG A 87 -13.70 15.40 -18.70
C ARG A 87 -13.28 15.22 -17.23
N ASP A 88 -13.21 13.96 -16.74
CA ASP A 88 -12.77 13.67 -15.38
C ASP A 88 -11.25 13.81 -15.27
N VAL A 89 -10.51 13.39 -16.28
CA VAL A 89 -9.05 13.61 -16.37
C VAL A 89 -8.75 15.11 -16.33
N ASP A 90 -9.45 15.91 -17.13
CA ASP A 90 -9.25 17.36 -17.20
C ASP A 90 -9.59 18.04 -15.87
N ARG A 91 -10.68 17.62 -15.21
CA ARG A 91 -11.04 18.07 -13.85
C ARG A 91 -9.94 17.73 -12.83
N LEU A 92 -9.43 16.51 -12.86
CA LEU A 92 -8.40 16.04 -11.93
C LEU A 92 -7.05 16.75 -12.13
N LEU A 93 -6.71 17.13 -13.36
CA LEU A 93 -5.51 17.91 -13.67
C LEU A 93 -5.57 19.34 -13.13
N GLN A 94 -6.75 19.87 -12.85
CA GLN A 94 -6.96 21.18 -12.23
C GLN A 94 -7.01 21.12 -10.70
N ASP A 95 -7.16 19.93 -10.12
CA ASP A 95 -7.29 19.76 -8.66
C ASP A 95 -5.93 19.84 -7.96
N ALA A 96 -5.62 21.00 -7.36
CA ALA A 96 -4.39 21.21 -6.58
C ALA A 96 -4.34 20.35 -5.30
N GLY A 97 -5.46 19.77 -4.87
CA GLY A 97 -5.53 18.87 -3.72
C GLY A 97 -4.82 17.55 -3.95
N ILE A 98 -4.64 17.13 -5.19
CA ILE A 98 -3.98 15.87 -5.56
C ILE A 98 -2.65 16.10 -6.28
N VAL A 99 -1.97 15.02 -6.68
CA VAL A 99 -0.81 15.07 -7.60
C VAL A 99 -1.32 15.18 -9.03
N ARG A 100 -1.16 16.36 -9.63
CA ARG A 100 -1.63 16.66 -10.99
C ARG A 100 -0.71 16.08 -12.07
N HIS A 101 -0.69 14.76 -12.21
CA HIS A 101 0.12 14.04 -13.17
C HIS A 101 -0.77 13.18 -14.07
N ARG A 102 -0.91 13.57 -15.35
CA ARG A 102 -1.81 12.92 -16.32
C ARG A 102 -1.66 11.41 -16.35
N GLY A 103 -0.45 10.90 -16.54
CA GLY A 103 -0.21 9.46 -16.63
C GLY A 103 -0.60 8.68 -15.37
N LYS A 104 -0.45 9.26 -14.16
CA LYS A 104 -0.89 8.62 -12.90
C LYS A 104 -2.41 8.65 -12.74
N ILE A 105 -3.07 9.72 -13.19
CA ILE A 105 -4.53 9.85 -13.21
C ILE A 105 -5.13 8.83 -14.19
N GLU A 106 -4.64 8.79 -15.42
CA GLU A 106 -5.09 7.85 -16.45
C GLU A 106 -4.81 6.38 -16.04
N SER A 107 -3.66 6.14 -15.39
CA SER A 107 -3.34 4.84 -14.79
C SER A 107 -4.37 4.40 -13.76
N THR A 108 -4.79 5.29 -12.85
CA THR A 108 -5.81 4.96 -11.85
C THR A 108 -7.15 4.57 -12.49
N ILE A 109 -7.54 5.26 -13.55
CA ILE A 109 -8.75 4.93 -14.33
C ILE A 109 -8.61 3.59 -15.04
N ASN A 110 -7.45 3.34 -15.67
CA ASN A 110 -7.15 2.05 -16.29
C ASN A 110 -7.17 0.92 -15.25
N ASN A 111 -6.47 1.11 -14.13
CA ASN A 111 -6.38 0.11 -13.06
C ASN A 111 -7.76 -0.19 -12.46
N ALA A 112 -8.67 0.78 -12.40
CA ALA A 112 -10.05 0.54 -11.97
C ALA A 112 -10.81 -0.39 -12.92
N LYS A 113 -10.56 -0.30 -14.23
CA LYS A 113 -11.13 -1.24 -15.22
C LYS A 113 -10.57 -2.64 -15.02
N ARG A 114 -9.24 -2.74 -14.80
CA ARG A 114 -8.58 -4.03 -14.51
C ARG A 114 -9.01 -4.63 -13.16
N ALA A 115 -9.27 -3.78 -12.14
CA ALA A 115 -9.79 -4.23 -10.85
C ALA A 115 -11.13 -4.95 -10.98
N ARG A 116 -12.04 -4.44 -11.82
CA ARG A 116 -13.32 -5.10 -12.11
C ARG A 116 -13.15 -6.45 -12.82
N GLU A 117 -12.11 -6.61 -13.62
CA GLU A 117 -11.77 -7.88 -14.26
C GLU A 117 -11.26 -8.89 -13.22
N LEU A 118 -10.40 -8.45 -12.28
CA LEU A 118 -9.95 -9.27 -11.16
C LEU A 118 -11.10 -9.69 -10.24
N GLU A 119 -11.97 -8.76 -9.89
CA GLU A 119 -13.18 -9.06 -9.10
C GLU A 119 -14.03 -10.15 -9.78
N LYS A 120 -14.26 -10.03 -11.08
CA LYS A 120 -15.01 -11.05 -11.86
C LYS A 120 -14.31 -12.42 -11.88
N GLU A 121 -12.96 -12.45 -11.97
CA GLU A 121 -12.17 -13.69 -12.08
C GLU A 121 -11.96 -14.37 -10.72
N PHE A 122 -11.77 -13.60 -9.65
CA PHE A 122 -11.38 -14.11 -8.32
C PHE A 122 -12.47 -13.97 -7.25
N GLY A 123 -13.59 -13.31 -7.57
CA GLY A 123 -14.65 -13.01 -6.62
C GLY A 123 -14.42 -11.72 -5.82
N SER A 124 -13.16 -11.33 -5.60
CA SER A 124 -12.78 -10.07 -4.95
C SER A 124 -11.33 -9.68 -5.26
N LEU A 125 -10.98 -8.42 -5.05
CA LEU A 125 -9.58 -8.00 -5.09
C LEU A 125 -8.77 -8.62 -3.95
N ALA A 126 -9.39 -8.80 -2.79
CA ALA A 126 -8.75 -9.44 -1.66
C ALA A 126 -8.36 -10.88 -2.00
N ALA A 127 -9.27 -11.68 -2.59
CA ALA A 127 -8.97 -13.04 -3.02
C ALA A 127 -7.82 -13.10 -4.04
N TYR A 128 -7.68 -12.08 -4.89
CA TYR A 128 -6.54 -11.98 -5.81
C TYR A 128 -5.25 -11.58 -5.09
N PHE A 129 -5.23 -10.49 -4.33
CA PHE A 129 -3.99 -9.98 -3.73
C PHE A 129 -3.42 -10.92 -2.68
N TRP A 130 -4.25 -11.55 -1.86
CA TRP A 130 -3.81 -12.45 -0.80
C TRP A 130 -3.18 -13.76 -1.29
N GLN A 131 -3.32 -14.12 -2.57
CA GLN A 131 -2.53 -15.20 -3.19
C GLN A 131 -1.02 -14.89 -3.22
N PHE A 132 -0.65 -13.62 -3.09
CA PHE A 132 0.72 -13.14 -3.04
C PHE A 132 1.21 -12.90 -1.60
N GLU A 133 0.62 -13.55 -0.58
CA GLU A 133 1.24 -13.59 0.73
C GLU A 133 2.55 -14.38 0.63
N PRO A 134 3.72 -13.78 1.04
CA PRO A 134 5.00 -14.45 0.88
C PRO A 134 5.11 -15.72 1.74
N PRO A 135 5.76 -16.78 1.26
CA PRO A 135 6.06 -17.94 2.07
C PRO A 135 6.97 -17.54 3.24
N LYS A 136 6.88 -18.27 4.37
CA LYS A 136 7.63 -17.97 5.61
C LYS A 136 9.14 -17.81 5.39
N GLY A 137 9.74 -18.58 4.48
CA GLY A 137 11.17 -18.55 4.19
C GLY A 137 11.64 -17.33 3.36
N GLU A 138 10.75 -16.54 2.80
CA GLU A 138 11.11 -15.34 2.03
C GLU A 138 11.49 -14.14 2.93
N ARG A 139 11.16 -14.22 4.22
CA ARG A 139 11.37 -13.10 5.14
C ARG A 139 12.70 -13.25 5.90
N PRO A 140 13.42 -12.13 6.17
CA PRO A 140 14.59 -12.17 7.05
C PRO A 140 14.24 -12.76 8.42
N ALA A 141 15.14 -13.55 9.00
CA ALA A 141 14.98 -14.08 10.36
C ALA A 141 14.91 -12.94 11.40
N HIS A 142 15.70 -11.89 11.18
CA HIS A 142 15.72 -10.66 11.97
C HIS A 142 15.39 -9.46 11.09
N LEU A 143 14.53 -8.59 11.58
CA LEU A 143 14.12 -7.38 10.86
C LEU A 143 14.56 -6.15 11.66
N ASP A 144 15.76 -5.68 11.37
CA ASP A 144 16.31 -4.41 11.82
C ASP A 144 16.30 -3.37 10.69
N ARG A 145 16.90 -2.21 10.94
CA ARG A 145 16.98 -1.12 9.96
C ARG A 145 17.75 -1.53 8.71
N ALA A 146 18.87 -2.23 8.84
CA ALA A 146 19.71 -2.62 7.72
C ALA A 146 18.95 -3.61 6.82
N ALA A 147 18.36 -4.65 7.41
CA ALA A 147 17.54 -5.63 6.71
C ALA A 147 16.36 -4.96 5.98
N LEU A 148 15.60 -4.10 6.68
CA LEU A 148 14.46 -3.42 6.05
C LEU A 148 14.87 -2.45 4.94
N SER A 149 15.98 -1.72 5.11
CA SER A 149 16.51 -0.80 4.08
C SER A 149 16.97 -1.52 2.82
N SER A 150 17.39 -2.78 2.92
CA SER A 150 17.76 -3.62 1.78
C SER A 150 16.56 -4.20 1.03
N LEU A 151 15.38 -4.22 1.63
CA LEU A 151 14.16 -4.81 1.08
C LEU A 151 13.37 -3.80 0.24
N ALA A 152 13.95 -3.32 -0.85
CA ALA A 152 13.21 -2.48 -1.81
C ALA A 152 12.18 -3.28 -2.64
N LYS A 153 12.37 -4.58 -2.77
CA LYS A 153 11.51 -5.54 -3.49
C LYS A 153 11.84 -6.96 -3.04
N THR A 154 10.90 -7.89 -3.20
CA THR A 154 11.06 -9.32 -2.88
C THR A 154 10.68 -10.18 -4.09
N PRO A 155 11.03 -11.48 -4.12
CA PRO A 155 10.56 -12.39 -5.17
C PRO A 155 9.05 -12.33 -5.36
N THR A 156 8.28 -12.34 -4.25
CA THR A 156 6.82 -12.28 -4.32
C THR A 156 6.32 -10.93 -4.85
N SER A 157 6.91 -9.78 -4.45
CA SER A 157 6.52 -8.48 -5.00
C SER A 157 6.84 -8.33 -6.49
N ILE A 158 7.92 -8.98 -6.95
CA ILE A 158 8.27 -9.06 -8.37
C ILE A 158 7.22 -9.89 -9.12
N ALA A 159 6.80 -11.03 -8.55
CA ALA A 159 5.76 -11.87 -9.14
C ALA A 159 4.42 -11.13 -9.24
N LEU A 160 3.97 -10.47 -8.14
CA LEU A 160 2.77 -9.64 -8.13
C LEU A 160 2.84 -8.52 -9.18
N SER A 161 3.94 -7.78 -9.23
CA SER A 161 4.14 -6.72 -10.22
C SER A 161 4.07 -7.26 -11.66
N LYS A 162 4.67 -8.43 -11.92
CA LYS A 162 4.67 -9.07 -13.24
C LYS A 162 3.26 -9.49 -13.64
N ASP A 163 2.50 -10.10 -12.74
CA ASP A 163 1.13 -10.53 -13.02
C ASP A 163 0.19 -9.34 -13.23
N LEU A 164 0.26 -8.31 -12.39
CA LEU A 164 -0.50 -7.08 -12.58
C LEU A 164 -0.22 -6.42 -13.92
N LYS A 165 1.06 -6.31 -14.32
CA LYS A 165 1.45 -5.76 -15.63
C LYS A 165 0.92 -6.60 -16.78
N LYS A 166 0.99 -7.93 -16.70
CA LYS A 166 0.43 -8.85 -17.69
C LYS A 166 -1.08 -8.65 -17.84
N ARG A 167 -1.77 -8.27 -16.77
CA ARG A 167 -3.21 -7.95 -16.74
C ARG A 167 -3.51 -6.51 -17.16
N GLY A 168 -2.51 -5.75 -17.63
CA GLY A 168 -2.67 -4.39 -18.14
C GLY A 168 -2.69 -3.30 -17.08
N TRP A 169 -2.31 -3.59 -15.83
CA TRP A 169 -2.12 -2.56 -14.81
C TRP A 169 -0.86 -1.74 -15.09
N SER A 170 -0.87 -0.49 -14.66
CA SER A 170 0.26 0.44 -14.78
C SER A 170 0.60 1.10 -13.46
N PHE A 171 1.80 1.66 -13.32
CA PHE A 171 2.37 2.19 -12.08
C PHE A 171 2.40 1.17 -10.91
N VAL A 172 2.56 -0.09 -11.24
CA VAL A 172 2.64 -1.23 -10.30
C VAL A 172 4.00 -1.92 -10.39
N GLY A 173 5.09 -1.15 -10.32
CA GLY A 173 6.45 -1.69 -10.28
C GLY A 173 6.70 -2.57 -9.05
N PRO A 174 7.78 -3.40 -9.03
CA PRO A 174 8.05 -4.31 -7.91
C PRO A 174 8.18 -3.60 -6.56
N THR A 175 8.76 -2.40 -6.53
CA THR A 175 8.86 -1.58 -5.32
C THR A 175 7.49 -1.05 -4.88
N THR A 176 6.66 -0.59 -5.83
CA THR A 176 5.27 -0.19 -5.57
C THR A 176 4.44 -1.37 -5.02
N ALA A 177 4.59 -2.55 -5.63
CA ALA A 177 3.92 -3.77 -5.18
C ALA A 177 4.38 -4.15 -3.75
N TYR A 178 5.68 -4.02 -3.45
CA TYR A 178 6.18 -4.31 -2.12
C TYR A 178 5.67 -3.33 -1.06
N ALA A 179 5.66 -2.02 -1.34
CA ALA A 179 5.09 -1.01 -0.46
C ALA A 179 3.60 -1.26 -0.19
N PHE A 180 2.85 -1.67 -1.22
CA PHE A 180 1.47 -2.12 -1.07
C PHE A 180 1.36 -3.34 -0.14
N MET A 181 2.20 -4.37 -0.33
CA MET A 181 2.21 -5.57 0.51
C MET A 181 2.50 -5.25 1.98
N GLN A 182 3.45 -4.36 2.24
CA GLN A 182 3.75 -3.86 3.58
C GLN A 182 2.54 -3.17 4.21
N ALA A 183 1.93 -2.24 3.48
CA ALA A 183 0.85 -1.42 4.00
C ALA A 183 -0.45 -2.20 4.24
N MET A 184 -0.76 -3.17 3.37
CA MET A 184 -2.00 -3.96 3.43
C MET A 184 -1.85 -5.25 4.24
N GLY A 185 -0.73 -5.42 4.92
CA GLY A 185 -0.55 -6.49 5.88
C GLY A 185 -0.21 -7.86 5.27
N LEU A 186 0.13 -7.95 3.98
CA LEU A 186 0.66 -9.20 3.41
C LEU A 186 2.01 -9.59 4.04
N VAL A 187 2.71 -8.60 4.57
CA VAL A 187 3.91 -8.77 5.39
C VAL A 187 3.83 -7.91 6.66
N ASN A 188 4.54 -8.30 7.71
CA ASN A 188 4.71 -7.46 8.89
C ASN A 188 6.16 -6.97 8.95
N ASP A 189 6.38 -5.74 8.48
CA ASP A 189 7.69 -5.11 8.40
C ASP A 189 7.98 -4.07 9.49
N HIS A 190 7.16 -4.06 10.56
CA HIS A 190 7.58 -3.38 11.77
C HIS A 190 8.87 -4.02 12.30
N LEU A 191 9.85 -3.19 12.65
CA LEU A 191 11.14 -3.65 13.18
C LEU A 191 10.97 -4.42 14.49
N GLU A 192 11.93 -5.28 14.78
CA GLU A 192 12.03 -5.91 16.10
C GLU A 192 12.18 -4.83 17.18
N GLY A 193 11.39 -4.95 18.26
CA GLY A 193 11.29 -3.93 19.31
C GLY A 193 10.31 -2.79 19.03
N CYS A 194 9.75 -2.68 17.81
CA CYS A 194 8.66 -1.75 17.53
C CYS A 194 7.39 -2.15 18.29
N HIS A 195 6.76 -1.19 18.98
CA HIS A 195 5.56 -1.46 19.78
C HIS A 195 4.38 -2.01 18.96
N ALA A 196 4.29 -1.67 17.67
CA ALA A 196 3.21 -2.13 16.79
C ALA A 196 3.40 -3.58 16.32
N ARG A 197 4.65 -4.08 16.27
CA ARG A 197 4.98 -5.38 15.65
C ARG A 197 4.16 -6.55 16.21
N ARG A 198 4.05 -6.65 17.55
CA ARG A 198 3.31 -7.76 18.21
C ARG A 198 1.82 -7.68 17.90
N ARG A 199 1.22 -6.50 17.96
CA ARG A 199 -0.20 -6.28 17.65
C ARG A 199 -0.50 -6.69 16.21
N ILE A 200 0.34 -6.27 15.26
CA ILE A 200 0.20 -6.64 13.85
C ILE A 200 0.38 -8.15 13.65
N ALA A 201 1.35 -8.78 14.32
CA ALA A 201 1.53 -10.23 14.26
C ALA A 201 0.29 -10.98 14.76
N THR A 202 -0.32 -10.53 15.87
CA THR A 202 -1.57 -11.08 16.39
C THR A 202 -2.73 -10.90 15.40
N ALA A 203 -2.90 -9.70 14.84
CA ALA A 203 -3.95 -9.43 13.85
C ALA A 203 -3.80 -10.31 12.60
N ARG A 204 -2.57 -10.50 12.10
CA ARG A 204 -2.29 -11.40 10.98
C ARG A 204 -2.57 -12.87 11.32
N GLY A 205 -2.24 -13.32 12.53
CA GLY A 205 -2.52 -14.68 12.98
C GLY A 205 -4.01 -14.98 13.11
N ALA A 206 -4.83 -13.98 13.39
CA ALA A 206 -6.29 -14.09 13.47
C ALA A 206 -6.99 -13.86 12.12
N PHE A 207 -6.27 -13.38 11.12
CA PHE A 207 -6.83 -13.05 9.80
C PHE A 207 -6.88 -14.28 8.91
N SER A 208 -8.04 -14.54 8.32
CA SER A 208 -8.24 -15.56 7.30
C SER A 208 -8.32 -14.89 5.93
N PRO A 209 -7.29 -15.03 5.07
CA PRO A 209 -7.33 -14.47 3.74
C PRO A 209 -8.53 -14.98 2.94
N PRO A 210 -9.25 -14.10 2.21
CA PRO A 210 -10.27 -14.55 1.29
C PRO A 210 -9.67 -15.46 0.22
N SER A 211 -10.34 -16.56 -0.09
CA SER A 211 -9.98 -17.46 -1.18
C SER A 211 -10.81 -17.17 -2.43
N LYS A 212 -10.30 -17.62 -3.58
CA LYS A 212 -11.09 -17.63 -4.82
C LYS A 212 -12.35 -18.49 -4.59
N ALA A 213 -13.50 -17.95 -4.93
CA ALA A 213 -14.77 -18.67 -4.93
C ALA A 213 -14.79 -19.80 -5.96
#